data_edcbaef26ddd740c181423a2ef7e4e44
#
_entry.id   edcbaef26ddd740c181423a2ef7e4e44
#
_cell.length_a   1.000
_cell.length_b   1.000
_cell.length_c   1.000
_cell.angle_alpha   90.00
_cell.angle_beta   90.00
_cell.angle_gamma   90.00
#
_symmetry.space_group_name_H-M   'P 1'
#
loop_
_entity.id
_entity.type
_entity.pdbx_description
1 polymer ?
#
loop_
_entity_poly.entity_id
_entity_poly.type
_entity_poly.pdbx_seq_one_letter_code
_entity_poly.pdbx_strand_id
1 'polypeptide(L)'
;SPDRAFTLLHGDCTELLNQFDFKFDMIFADPPYFLSNGGISLQSGKVVCVDKGDWDKGGTPEHIDSFNREWISLCRNKLKDNGTIWISGTYHNIFSVANILTELGFKILNVITWAKTNPPPNISCRYFTYSTEFIIWARKSKKVAHYYNYDLMKQVNENKQMTDVWRLPAIAP
;
A
#
# COMPACT_ATOMS: atom_id res chain seq x y z
N SER A 1 0.95 30.70 -1.40
CA SER A 1 1.70 31.02 -2.63
C SER A 1 1.06 30.28 -3.80
N PRO A 2 0.83 30.90 -4.97
CA PRO A 2 0.24 30.24 -6.13
C PRO A 2 1.11 29.11 -6.72
N ASP A 3 2.37 29.02 -6.31
CA ASP A 3 3.35 28.05 -6.83
C ASP A 3 3.55 26.82 -5.94
N ARG A 4 2.57 26.46 -5.09
CA ARG A 4 2.69 25.26 -4.26
C ARG A 4 2.54 24.00 -5.10
N ALA A 5 3.64 23.30 -5.33
CA ALA A 5 3.66 22.00 -5.99
C ALA A 5 3.09 20.89 -5.09
N PHE A 6 3.02 21.08 -3.77
CA PHE A 6 2.48 20.12 -2.81
C PHE A 6 1.93 20.80 -1.55
N THR A 7 1.06 20.09 -0.84
CA THR A 7 0.56 20.46 0.49
C THR A 7 0.76 19.27 1.42
N LEU A 8 1.43 19.49 2.55
CA LEU A 8 1.57 18.49 3.62
C LEU A 8 0.53 18.78 4.70
N LEU A 9 -0.24 17.76 5.06
CA LEU A 9 -1.22 17.80 6.14
C LEU A 9 -0.81 16.80 7.22
N HIS A 10 -0.95 17.16 8.49
CA HIS A 10 -0.70 16.29 9.63
C HIS A 10 -2.01 16.10 10.40
N GLY A 11 -2.41 14.85 10.58
CA GLY A 11 -3.65 14.47 11.28
C GLY A 11 -4.16 13.11 10.84
N ASP A 12 -5.30 12.72 11.37
CA ASP A 12 -5.99 11.50 10.96
C ASP A 12 -6.44 11.61 9.51
N CYS A 13 -6.05 10.64 8.68
CA CYS A 13 -6.34 10.68 7.25
C CYS A 13 -7.85 10.56 6.95
N THR A 14 -8.63 9.90 7.81
CA THR A 14 -10.08 9.77 7.62
C THR A 14 -10.79 11.09 7.86
N GLU A 15 -10.34 11.86 8.84
CA GLU A 15 -10.84 13.21 9.10
C GLU A 15 -10.40 14.19 7.99
N LEU A 16 -9.11 14.15 7.62
CA LEU A 16 -8.55 15.05 6.62
C LEU A 16 -9.14 14.81 5.23
N LEU A 17 -9.31 13.55 4.81
CA LEU A 17 -9.92 13.24 3.51
C LEU A 17 -11.34 13.79 3.38
N ASN A 18 -12.12 13.80 4.47
CA ASN A 18 -13.46 14.33 4.45
C ASN A 18 -13.53 15.85 4.20
N GLN A 19 -12.47 16.59 4.51
CA GLN A 19 -12.40 18.05 4.34
C GLN A 19 -12.22 18.50 2.88
N PHE A 20 -11.83 17.59 1.98
CA PHE A 20 -11.65 17.96 0.57
C PHE A 20 -12.98 17.98 -0.19
N ASP A 21 -13.25 19.07 -0.91
CA ASP A 21 -14.42 19.21 -1.79
C ASP A 21 -14.22 18.63 -3.19
N PHE A 22 -12.98 18.26 -3.54
CA PHE A 22 -12.62 17.72 -4.84
C PHE A 22 -12.30 16.23 -4.79
N LYS A 23 -12.21 15.62 -5.98
CA LYS A 23 -11.81 14.21 -6.14
C LYS A 23 -10.42 14.11 -6.74
N PHE A 24 -9.68 13.10 -6.27
CA PHE A 24 -8.32 12.81 -6.70
C PHE A 24 -8.30 11.94 -7.97
N ASP A 25 -7.29 12.15 -8.80
CA ASP A 25 -7.00 11.26 -9.94
C ASP A 25 -6.34 9.96 -9.49
N MET A 26 -5.51 10.05 -8.44
CA MET A 26 -4.79 8.93 -7.87
C MET A 26 -4.66 9.09 -6.35
N ILE A 27 -4.74 7.99 -5.64
CA ILE A 27 -4.40 7.89 -4.21
C ILE A 27 -3.31 6.83 -4.08
N PHE A 28 -2.21 7.16 -3.39
CA PHE A 28 -1.24 6.19 -2.90
C PHE A 28 -1.41 6.09 -1.38
N ALA A 29 -1.64 4.89 -0.88
CA ALA A 29 -1.86 4.64 0.54
C ALA A 29 -0.81 3.67 1.07
N ASP A 30 -0.21 4.03 2.20
CA ASP A 30 0.69 3.19 3.00
C ASP A 30 0.07 2.99 4.39
N PRO A 31 -0.94 2.09 4.51
CA PRO A 31 -1.70 1.91 5.74
C PRO A 31 -0.87 1.16 6.80
N PRO A 32 -1.33 1.11 8.06
CA PRO A 32 -0.76 0.22 9.07
C PRO A 32 -0.68 -1.23 8.59
N TYR A 33 0.48 -1.87 8.85
CA TYR A 33 0.69 -3.28 8.48
C TYR A 33 0.38 -4.24 9.62
N PHE A 34 0.03 -3.70 10.79
CA PHE A 34 -0.29 -4.46 12.01
C PHE A 34 0.86 -5.37 12.47
N LEU A 35 2.08 -4.85 12.41
CA LEU A 35 3.30 -5.58 12.77
C LEU A 35 3.69 -5.46 14.24
N SER A 36 3.11 -4.51 14.97
CA SER A 36 3.45 -4.17 16.36
C SER A 36 2.79 -5.12 17.38
N ASN A 37 2.94 -6.44 17.17
CA ASN A 37 2.38 -7.49 18.03
C ASN A 37 3.45 -8.18 18.89
N GLY A 38 4.49 -7.47 19.31
CA GLY A 38 5.59 -8.06 20.07
C GLY A 38 6.56 -8.89 19.22
N GLY A 39 6.51 -8.75 17.90
CA GLY A 39 7.47 -9.36 16.98
C GLY A 39 8.87 -8.81 17.17
N ILE A 40 9.88 -9.61 16.83
CA ILE A 40 11.29 -9.20 16.86
C ILE A 40 11.84 -9.11 15.44
N SER A 41 12.70 -8.14 15.20
CA SER A 41 13.45 -7.97 13.95
C SER A 41 14.91 -7.77 14.21
N LEU A 42 15.74 -7.89 13.17
CA LEU A 42 17.16 -7.56 13.24
C LEU A 42 17.40 -6.19 12.59
N GLN A 43 17.96 -5.28 13.36
CA GLN A 43 18.39 -3.98 12.87
C GLN A 43 19.88 -3.80 13.18
N SER A 44 20.70 -3.65 12.14
CA SER A 44 22.17 -3.55 12.27
C SER A 44 22.78 -4.67 13.11
N GLY A 45 22.29 -5.92 12.97
CA GLY A 45 22.78 -7.09 13.70
C GLY A 45 22.28 -7.20 15.15
N LYS A 46 21.43 -6.30 15.62
CA LYS A 46 20.81 -6.34 16.96
C LYS A 46 19.36 -6.75 16.86
N VAL A 47 18.92 -7.60 17.79
CA VAL A 47 17.49 -7.94 17.96
C VAL A 47 16.78 -6.73 18.52
N VAL A 48 15.76 -6.25 17.81
CA VAL A 48 14.90 -5.14 18.23
C VAL A 48 13.44 -5.59 18.25
N CYS A 49 12.65 -5.05 19.19
CA CYS A 49 11.22 -5.24 19.20
C CYS A 49 10.60 -4.36 18.10
N VAL A 50 9.66 -4.92 17.34
CA VAL A 50 8.87 -4.16 16.36
C VAL A 50 7.70 -3.54 17.11
N ASP A 51 7.84 -2.28 17.49
CA ASP A 51 6.76 -1.48 18.06
C ASP A 51 6.76 -0.10 17.37
N LYS A 52 5.78 0.12 16.52
CA LYS A 52 5.58 1.40 15.80
C LYS A 52 4.54 2.28 16.50
N GLY A 53 3.95 1.81 17.58
CA GLY A 53 2.90 2.49 18.33
C GLY A 53 1.54 1.78 18.28
N ASP A 54 0.60 2.32 19.04
CA ASP A 54 -0.73 1.70 19.21
C ASP A 54 -1.52 1.58 17.90
N TRP A 55 -1.29 2.49 16.97
CA TRP A 55 -1.93 2.51 15.66
C TRP A 55 -1.54 1.32 14.74
N ASP A 56 -0.39 0.69 15.00
CA ASP A 56 0.10 -0.48 14.23
C ASP A 56 -0.06 -1.79 15.01
N LYS A 57 -0.73 -1.77 16.17
CA LYS A 57 -1.07 -2.98 16.90
C LYS A 57 -2.18 -3.73 16.18
N GLY A 58 -1.92 -5.00 15.87
CA GLY A 58 -2.92 -5.87 15.28
C GLY A 58 -4.07 -6.14 16.26
N GLY A 59 -5.25 -6.19 15.71
CA GLY A 59 -6.44 -6.68 16.39
C GLY A 59 -6.84 -8.07 15.89
N THR A 60 -8.10 -8.43 16.10
CA THR A 60 -8.67 -9.60 15.44
C THR A 60 -8.78 -9.37 13.94
N PRO A 61 -8.87 -10.43 13.11
CA PRO A 61 -9.11 -10.29 11.67
C PRO A 61 -10.30 -9.38 11.34
N GLU A 62 -11.37 -9.45 12.13
CA GLU A 62 -12.56 -8.62 11.96
C GLU A 62 -12.27 -7.14 12.22
N HIS A 63 -11.40 -6.82 13.16
CA HIS A 63 -10.96 -5.45 13.43
C HIS A 63 -10.16 -4.89 12.25
N ILE A 64 -9.21 -5.68 11.73
CA ILE A 64 -8.41 -5.33 10.55
C ILE A 64 -9.31 -5.09 9.32
N ASP A 65 -10.28 -5.97 9.10
CA ASP A 65 -11.23 -5.84 8.00
C ASP A 65 -12.12 -4.60 8.14
N SER A 66 -12.61 -4.32 9.36
CA SER A 66 -13.40 -3.13 9.62
C SER A 66 -12.62 -1.84 9.37
N PHE A 67 -11.39 -1.75 9.88
CA PHE A 67 -10.49 -0.63 9.65
C PHE A 67 -10.22 -0.43 8.15
N ASN A 68 -9.83 -1.49 7.45
CA ASN A 68 -9.55 -1.42 6.02
C ASN A 68 -10.79 -1.00 5.21
N ARG A 69 -11.97 -1.48 5.57
CA ARG A 69 -13.23 -1.10 4.91
C ARG A 69 -13.53 0.39 5.06
N GLU A 70 -13.30 0.94 6.23
CA GLU A 70 -13.58 2.35 6.51
C GLU A 70 -12.74 3.26 5.62
N TRP A 71 -11.42 3.20 5.72
CA TRP A 71 -10.54 4.11 4.97
C TRP A 71 -10.57 3.86 3.46
N ILE A 72 -10.72 2.59 2.99
CA ILE A 72 -10.82 2.30 1.55
C ILE A 72 -12.15 2.85 0.99
N SER A 73 -13.25 2.79 1.74
CA SER A 73 -14.52 3.40 1.36
C SER A 73 -14.40 4.91 1.18
N LEU A 74 -13.71 5.58 2.11
CA LEU A 74 -13.42 7.01 2.00
C LEU A 74 -12.58 7.32 0.76
N CYS A 75 -11.50 6.60 0.54
CA CYS A 75 -10.67 6.75 -0.66
C CYS A 75 -11.51 6.59 -1.94
N ARG A 76 -12.41 5.59 -1.96
CA ARG A 76 -13.30 5.37 -3.09
C ARG A 76 -14.19 6.57 -3.38
N ASN A 77 -14.75 7.18 -2.34
CA ASN A 77 -15.62 8.37 -2.45
C ASN A 77 -14.83 9.59 -2.96
N LYS A 78 -13.56 9.70 -2.58
CA LYS A 78 -12.67 10.81 -2.97
C LYS A 78 -11.93 10.59 -4.30
N LEU A 79 -12.03 9.44 -4.92
CA LEU A 79 -11.49 9.19 -6.26
C LEU A 79 -12.47 9.63 -7.36
N LYS A 80 -11.94 10.18 -8.45
CA LYS A 80 -12.66 10.34 -9.72
C LYS A 80 -13.08 8.96 -10.27
N ASP A 81 -14.01 8.91 -11.19
CA ASP A 81 -14.47 7.63 -11.75
C ASP A 81 -13.41 6.90 -12.58
N ASN A 82 -12.50 7.65 -13.21
CA ASN A 82 -11.29 7.14 -13.87
C ASN A 82 -10.08 7.06 -12.94
N GLY A 83 -10.24 7.37 -11.65
CA GLY A 83 -9.16 7.39 -10.67
C GLY A 83 -8.65 6.00 -10.30
N THR A 84 -7.41 5.96 -9.81
CA THR A 84 -6.73 4.74 -9.37
C THR A 84 -6.27 4.85 -7.92
N ILE A 85 -6.15 3.70 -7.27
CA ILE A 85 -5.57 3.59 -5.93
C ILE A 85 -4.42 2.60 -5.96
N TRP A 86 -3.36 2.93 -5.22
CA TRP A 86 -2.19 2.12 -5.00
C TRP A 86 -2.05 1.92 -3.50
N ILE A 87 -1.96 0.68 -3.05
CA ILE A 87 -1.93 0.35 -1.62
C ILE A 87 -0.77 -0.58 -1.36
N SER A 88 0.20 -0.12 -0.55
CA SER A 88 1.30 -0.95 -0.09
C SER A 88 0.86 -1.85 1.07
N GLY A 89 1.54 -2.96 1.23
CA GLY A 89 1.26 -3.86 2.34
C GLY A 89 2.13 -5.10 2.38
N THR A 90 2.08 -5.77 3.52
CA THR A 90 2.68 -7.08 3.73
C THR A 90 1.60 -8.16 3.74
N TYR A 91 1.99 -9.42 3.87
CA TYR A 91 1.04 -10.53 3.96
C TYR A 91 0.06 -10.42 5.14
N HIS A 92 0.37 -9.59 6.16
CA HIS A 92 -0.50 -9.43 7.32
C HIS A 92 -1.81 -8.68 7.02
N ASN A 93 -1.79 -7.76 6.05
CA ASN A 93 -2.97 -6.93 5.74
C ASN A 93 -3.41 -6.98 4.27
N ILE A 94 -2.51 -7.36 3.34
CA ILE A 94 -2.77 -7.20 1.90
C ILE A 94 -3.95 -8.05 1.41
N PHE A 95 -4.21 -9.21 2.01
CA PHE A 95 -5.32 -10.07 1.63
C PHE A 95 -6.68 -9.46 2.05
N SER A 96 -6.75 -8.88 3.25
CA SER A 96 -7.92 -8.10 3.70
C SER A 96 -8.18 -6.93 2.76
N VAL A 97 -7.15 -6.15 2.42
CA VAL A 97 -7.23 -5.03 1.48
C VAL A 97 -7.76 -5.48 0.11
N ALA A 98 -7.22 -6.57 -0.45
CA ALA A 98 -7.65 -7.09 -1.76
C ALA A 98 -9.11 -7.51 -1.77
N ASN A 99 -9.56 -8.19 -0.70
CA ASN A 99 -10.94 -8.61 -0.55
C ASN A 99 -11.88 -7.40 -0.49
N ILE A 100 -11.58 -6.44 0.36
CA ILE A 100 -12.39 -5.23 0.53
C ILE A 100 -12.44 -4.37 -0.73
N LEU A 101 -11.32 -4.21 -1.44
CA LEU A 101 -11.33 -3.53 -2.75
C LEU A 101 -12.32 -4.18 -3.71
N THR A 102 -12.34 -5.52 -3.73
CA THR A 102 -13.26 -6.28 -4.60
C THR A 102 -14.72 -6.10 -4.19
N GLU A 103 -15.02 -6.18 -2.90
CA GLU A 103 -16.36 -5.97 -2.35
C GLU A 103 -16.86 -4.54 -2.60
N LEU A 104 -16.01 -3.54 -2.47
CA LEU A 104 -16.32 -2.14 -2.76
C LEU A 104 -16.41 -1.85 -4.28
N GLY A 105 -16.22 -2.85 -5.14
CA GLY A 105 -16.42 -2.73 -6.58
C GLY A 105 -15.25 -2.12 -7.35
N PHE A 106 -14.06 -2.03 -6.77
CA PHE A 106 -12.86 -1.72 -7.51
C PHE A 106 -12.52 -2.84 -8.51
N LYS A 107 -11.74 -2.50 -9.53
CA LYS A 107 -11.08 -3.48 -10.38
C LYS A 107 -9.60 -3.50 -10.05
N ILE A 108 -9.12 -4.56 -9.45
CA ILE A 108 -7.68 -4.80 -9.28
C ILE A 108 -7.08 -4.97 -10.67
N LEU A 109 -6.01 -4.23 -10.95
CA LEU A 109 -5.25 -4.24 -12.20
C LEU A 109 -4.04 -5.15 -12.06
N ASN A 110 -3.23 -4.92 -11.01
CA ASN A 110 -2.08 -5.74 -10.67
C ASN A 110 -1.93 -5.90 -9.15
N VAL A 111 -1.35 -7.00 -8.76
CA VAL A 111 -0.71 -7.16 -7.44
C VAL A 111 0.78 -7.21 -7.71
N ILE A 112 1.43 -6.08 -7.45
CA ILE A 112 2.85 -5.90 -7.71
C ILE A 112 3.63 -6.49 -6.54
N THR A 113 4.61 -7.34 -6.84
CA THR A 113 5.53 -7.89 -5.85
C THR A 113 6.81 -7.09 -5.83
N TRP A 114 7.06 -6.37 -4.75
CA TRP A 114 8.36 -5.79 -4.49
C TRP A 114 9.27 -6.86 -3.89
N ALA A 115 10.17 -7.40 -4.71
CA ALA A 115 11.19 -8.35 -4.30
C ALA A 115 12.41 -7.61 -3.79
N LYS A 116 12.62 -7.61 -2.48
CA LYS A 116 13.75 -6.96 -1.81
C LYS A 116 15.05 -7.67 -2.17
N THR A 117 16.06 -6.92 -2.62
CA THR A 117 17.39 -7.49 -2.93
C THR A 117 18.25 -7.69 -1.68
N ASN A 118 17.89 -7.08 -0.55
CA ASN A 118 18.57 -7.13 0.74
C ASN A 118 17.59 -7.43 1.89
N PRO A 119 16.83 -8.53 1.85
CA PRO A 119 15.88 -8.84 2.91
C PRO A 119 16.60 -9.18 4.22
N PRO A 120 16.05 -8.84 5.40
CA PRO A 120 16.60 -9.26 6.67
C PRO A 120 16.50 -10.78 6.80
N PRO A 121 17.49 -11.44 7.45
CA PRO A 121 17.47 -12.90 7.63
C PRO A 121 16.33 -13.33 8.56
N ASN A 122 15.83 -14.55 8.36
CA ASN A 122 14.91 -15.18 9.29
C ASN A 122 15.66 -15.72 10.50
N ILE A 123 15.45 -15.11 11.67
CA ILE A 123 16.15 -15.47 12.92
C ILE A 123 15.78 -16.87 13.39
N SER A 124 14.53 -17.28 13.20
CA SER A 124 14.02 -18.58 13.68
C SER A 124 14.53 -19.77 12.87
N CYS A 125 14.97 -19.55 11.62
CA CYS A 125 15.40 -20.58 10.65
C CYS A 125 14.37 -21.71 10.45
N ARG A 126 13.06 -21.43 10.65
CA ARG A 126 11.98 -22.43 10.57
C ARG A 126 11.04 -22.26 9.38
N TYR A 127 11.19 -21.16 8.64
CA TYR A 127 10.43 -20.84 7.44
C TYR A 127 11.27 -19.97 6.51
N PHE A 128 10.79 -19.72 5.32
CA PHE A 128 11.51 -18.90 4.34
C PHE A 128 11.64 -17.45 4.81
N THR A 129 12.74 -16.79 4.46
CA THR A 129 12.91 -15.36 4.69
C THR A 129 11.86 -14.56 3.95
N TYR A 130 11.20 -13.64 4.66
CA TYR A 130 10.27 -12.70 4.04
C TYR A 130 11.05 -11.68 3.21
N SER A 131 11.07 -11.90 1.90
CA SER A 131 11.82 -11.08 0.95
C SER A 131 10.91 -10.22 0.07
N THR A 132 9.61 -10.23 0.32
CA THR A 132 8.64 -9.52 -0.52
C THR A 132 7.70 -8.65 0.29
N GLU A 133 7.29 -7.54 -0.31
CA GLU A 133 6.11 -6.76 0.03
C GLU A 133 5.24 -6.63 -1.21
N PHE A 134 4.02 -6.15 -1.04
CA PHE A 134 3.05 -6.09 -2.12
C PHE A 134 2.54 -4.66 -2.30
N ILE A 135 2.18 -4.33 -3.53
CA ILE A 135 1.47 -3.11 -3.86
C ILE A 135 0.28 -3.50 -4.72
N ILE A 136 -0.94 -3.25 -4.25
CA ILE A 136 -2.14 -3.45 -5.05
C ILE A 136 -2.41 -2.18 -5.84
N TRP A 137 -2.46 -2.31 -7.15
CA TRP A 137 -2.94 -1.27 -8.04
C TRP A 137 -4.36 -1.60 -8.50
N ALA A 138 -5.29 -0.70 -8.20
CA ALA A 138 -6.69 -0.88 -8.57
C ALA A 138 -7.28 0.40 -9.16
N ARG A 139 -8.30 0.26 -10.03
CA ARG A 139 -9.09 1.38 -10.52
C ARG A 139 -10.49 1.38 -9.90
N LYS A 140 -11.04 2.58 -9.67
CA LYS A 140 -12.35 2.76 -9.05
C LYS A 140 -13.48 2.11 -9.85
N SER A 141 -13.55 2.35 -11.16
CA SER A 141 -14.65 1.90 -11.99
C SER A 141 -14.25 0.72 -12.87
N LYS A 142 -15.13 -0.29 -12.96
CA LYS A 142 -14.98 -1.39 -13.94
C LYS A 142 -15.30 -0.94 -15.38
N LYS A 143 -16.05 0.15 -15.53
CA LYS A 143 -16.55 0.64 -16.83
C LYS A 143 -15.71 1.77 -17.43
N VAL A 144 -15.16 2.65 -16.58
CA VAL A 144 -14.40 3.83 -17.01
C VAL A 144 -12.93 3.48 -17.06
N ALA A 145 -12.27 3.71 -18.18
CA ALA A 145 -10.84 3.49 -18.33
C ALA A 145 -10.04 4.48 -17.46
N HIS A 146 -9.02 3.99 -16.78
CA HIS A 146 -8.04 4.81 -16.08
C HIS A 146 -6.98 5.32 -17.05
N TYR A 147 -6.26 6.36 -16.66
CA TYR A 147 -5.10 6.83 -17.41
C TYR A 147 -3.90 5.90 -17.17
N TYR A 148 -3.22 5.51 -18.24
CA TYR A 148 -1.97 4.77 -18.20
C TYR A 148 -1.08 5.18 -19.38
N ASN A 149 0.11 5.70 -19.10
CA ASN A 149 1.07 6.07 -20.12
C ASN A 149 1.96 4.88 -20.48
N TYR A 150 1.45 4.05 -21.38
CA TYR A 150 2.11 2.81 -21.78
C TYR A 150 3.50 3.05 -22.39
N ASP A 151 3.63 4.06 -23.25
CA ASP A 151 4.89 4.35 -23.96
C ASP A 151 5.97 4.83 -22.99
N LEU A 152 5.62 5.72 -22.05
CA LEU A 152 6.53 6.15 -21.00
C LEU A 152 6.96 4.97 -20.12
N MET A 153 6.03 4.12 -19.72
CA MET A 153 6.35 2.95 -18.90
C MET A 153 7.26 1.95 -19.61
N LYS A 154 7.11 1.80 -20.94
CA LYS A 154 8.07 1.01 -21.74
C LYS A 154 9.45 1.65 -21.76
N GLN A 155 9.53 2.97 -21.99
CA GLN A 155 10.81 3.69 -22.01
C GLN A 155 11.56 3.52 -20.69
N VAL A 156 10.86 3.65 -19.55
CA VAL A 156 11.43 3.46 -18.20
C VAL A 156 11.95 2.04 -18.02
N ASN A 157 11.35 1.05 -18.67
CA ASN A 157 11.72 -0.38 -18.57
C ASN A 157 12.49 -0.85 -19.84
N GLU A 158 13.48 -0.12 -20.29
CA GLU A 158 14.37 -0.50 -21.41
C GLU A 158 13.61 -0.88 -22.70
N ASN A 159 12.53 -0.16 -23.00
CA ASN A 159 11.60 -0.42 -24.10
C ASN A 159 10.85 -1.77 -24.05
N LYS A 160 10.82 -2.42 -22.88
CA LYS A 160 10.02 -3.61 -22.64
C LYS A 160 8.76 -3.27 -21.84
N GLN A 161 7.75 -4.11 -21.91
CA GLN A 161 6.57 -3.96 -21.04
C GLN A 161 6.98 -4.05 -19.57
N MET A 162 6.42 -3.16 -18.74
CA MET A 162 6.58 -3.23 -17.30
C MET A 162 5.91 -4.52 -16.77
N THR A 163 6.59 -5.18 -15.85
CA THR A 163 6.07 -6.37 -15.16
C THR A 163 5.67 -6.04 -13.72
N ASP A 164 4.99 -6.96 -13.09
CA ASP A 164 4.49 -6.85 -11.73
C ASP A 164 5.47 -7.41 -10.66
N VAL A 165 6.71 -7.69 -11.04
CA VAL A 165 7.79 -8.04 -10.10
C VAL A 165 8.88 -6.98 -10.18
N TRP A 166 9.01 -6.20 -9.10
CA TRP A 166 10.00 -5.13 -8.99
C TRP A 166 11.12 -5.54 -8.03
N ARG A 167 12.35 -5.54 -8.51
CA ARG A 167 13.55 -5.89 -7.73
C ARG A 167 14.25 -4.62 -7.28
N LEU A 168 14.03 -4.23 -6.04
CA LEU A 168 14.59 -3.01 -5.45
C LEU A 168 15.11 -3.31 -4.04
N PRO A 169 16.18 -2.64 -3.58
CA PRO A 169 16.61 -2.76 -2.21
C PRO A 169 15.58 -2.11 -1.27
N ALA A 170 15.45 -2.65 -0.05
CA ALA A 170 14.84 -1.92 1.03
C ALA A 170 15.82 -0.85 1.49
N ILE A 171 15.31 0.38 1.72
CA ILE A 171 16.10 1.45 2.33
C ILE A 171 16.20 1.10 3.81
N ALA A 172 17.41 1.01 4.31
CA ALA A 172 17.63 0.85 5.75
C ALA A 172 17.17 2.12 6.48
N PRO A 173 16.48 2.00 7.61
CA PRO A 173 16.11 3.15 8.44
C PRO A 173 17.32 3.82 9.04
#